data_e747605845e6042e5aec2b08e6a33cf6
#
_entry.id   e747605845e6042e5aec2b08e6a33cf6
#
_cell.length_a   1.000
_cell.length_b   1.000
_cell.length_c   1.000
_cell.angle_alpha   90.00
_cell.angle_beta   90.00
_cell.angle_gamma   90.00
#
_symmetry.space_group_name_H-M   'P 1'
#
loop_
_entity.id
_entity.type
_entity.pdbx_description
1 polymer ?
#
loop_
_entity_poly.entity_id
_entity_poly.type
_entity_poly.pdbx_seq_one_letter_code
_entity_poly.pdbx_strand_id
1 'polypeptide(L)'
;PSAETKVWFKGSLMLLELSVQNLGVIESSSLVLGPGVSVLTGETGAGKTMVVQAIQLLTGGKADASMVRTGAKEATIEGRFETPDGDELILRRVIPSEGRSRAYLNDSLAGASQLADTGSILVDLHGQHQHQSLLRTKVQRLALDNYAQIDLTPLNDARNAIRQLLDQLDQMGGDAKARAREIDLLRFQIEELTQAQLTDPAEPE
;
A
#
# COMPACT_ATOMS: atom_id res chain seq x y z
N PRO A 1 15.76 -7.55 -2.29
CA PRO A 1 15.74 -6.72 -1.09
C PRO A 1 14.47 -5.88 -1.17
N SER A 2 13.39 -6.43 -0.64
CA SER A 2 12.13 -5.71 -0.48
C SER A 2 12.33 -4.71 0.65
N ALA A 3 12.22 -3.42 0.33
CA ALA A 3 12.15 -2.37 1.32
C ALA A 3 10.94 -2.64 2.22
N GLU A 4 11.21 -3.13 3.42
CA GLU A 4 10.22 -3.16 4.48
C GLU A 4 9.82 -1.72 4.78
N THR A 5 8.60 -1.37 4.39
CA THR A 5 7.99 -0.12 4.83
C THR A 5 7.73 -0.25 6.32
N LYS A 6 8.71 0.11 7.13
CA LYS A 6 8.55 0.27 8.58
C LYS A 6 7.56 1.40 8.81
N VAL A 7 6.34 1.04 9.16
CA VAL A 7 5.31 2.00 9.56
C VAL A 7 5.55 2.31 11.04
N TRP A 8 6.31 3.37 11.30
CA TRP A 8 6.51 3.91 12.63
C TRP A 8 5.59 5.11 12.81
N PHE A 9 4.52 4.99 13.58
CA PHE A 9 3.77 6.16 14.01
C PHE A 9 3.68 6.24 15.53
N LYS A 10 4.75 6.73 16.15
CA LYS A 10 4.73 7.38 17.46
C LYS A 10 4.83 8.90 17.22
N GLY A 11 3.71 9.54 16.89
CA GLY A 11 3.66 10.98 16.69
C GLY A 11 2.44 11.37 15.84
N SER A 12 2.08 12.62 15.87
CA SER A 12 0.95 13.14 15.09
C SER A 12 1.41 13.39 13.66
N LEU A 13 0.90 12.61 12.72
CA LEU A 13 0.95 12.96 11.30
C LEU A 13 0.10 14.18 11.06
N MET A 14 0.63 15.13 10.30
CA MET A 14 -0.06 16.38 10.02
C MET A 14 -0.13 16.65 8.52
N LEU A 15 -1.33 16.88 8.00
CA LEU A 15 -1.51 17.43 6.66
C LEU A 15 -1.16 18.91 6.70
N LEU A 16 -0.06 19.30 6.05
CA LEU A 16 0.42 20.68 6.00
C LEU A 16 -0.25 21.48 4.91
N GLU A 17 -0.45 20.84 3.75
CA GLU A 17 -1.00 21.51 2.58
C GLU A 17 -1.81 20.53 1.73
N LEU A 18 -2.92 21.01 1.21
CA LEU A 18 -3.75 20.31 0.21
C LEU A 18 -3.92 21.21 -1.00
N SER A 19 -3.40 20.80 -2.14
CA SER A 19 -3.59 21.44 -3.43
C SER A 19 -4.56 20.63 -4.29
N VAL A 20 -5.53 21.32 -4.87
CA VAL A 20 -6.55 20.70 -5.73
C VAL A 20 -6.68 21.52 -7.00
N GLN A 21 -6.58 20.87 -8.15
CA GLN A 21 -6.73 21.49 -9.47
C GLN A 21 -7.73 20.71 -10.32
N ASN A 22 -8.64 21.42 -10.95
CA ASN A 22 -9.62 20.91 -11.91
C ASN A 22 -10.49 19.75 -11.39
N LEU A 23 -10.85 19.77 -10.11
CA LEU A 23 -11.70 18.74 -9.50
C LEU A 23 -13.14 19.25 -9.34
N GLY A 24 -14.08 18.72 -10.08
CA GLY A 24 -15.48 19.11 -10.04
C GLY A 24 -15.67 20.62 -10.25
N VAL A 25 -16.19 21.30 -9.24
CA VAL A 25 -16.39 22.77 -9.27
C VAL A 25 -15.12 23.57 -8.95
N ILE A 26 -14.09 22.92 -8.43
CA ILE A 26 -12.83 23.57 -8.06
C ILE A 26 -11.94 23.67 -9.30
N GLU A 27 -11.60 24.88 -9.69
CA GLU A 27 -10.60 25.13 -10.74
C GLU A 27 -9.19 25.03 -10.17
N SER A 28 -8.93 25.79 -9.09
CA SER A 28 -7.68 25.73 -8.35
C SER A 28 -7.92 26.15 -6.91
N SER A 29 -7.39 25.39 -5.96
CA SER A 29 -7.45 25.72 -4.53
C SER A 29 -6.20 25.16 -3.85
N SER A 30 -5.60 25.96 -2.96
CA SER A 30 -4.57 25.51 -2.03
C SER A 30 -5.01 25.85 -0.61
N LEU A 31 -4.96 24.86 0.26
CA LEU A 31 -5.29 24.98 1.67
C LEU A 31 -4.02 24.68 2.46
N VAL A 32 -3.50 25.69 3.16
CA VAL A 32 -2.41 25.51 4.12
C VAL A 32 -3.03 25.30 5.49
N LEU A 33 -2.69 24.21 6.13
CA LEU A 33 -3.21 23.77 7.40
C LEU A 33 -2.13 23.89 8.48
N GLY A 34 -2.55 24.28 9.68
CA GLY A 34 -1.67 24.34 10.84
C GLY A 34 -2.01 23.27 11.87
N PRO A 35 -1.23 23.16 12.94
CA PRO A 35 -1.52 22.24 14.04
C PRO A 35 -2.84 22.61 14.74
N GLY A 36 -3.55 21.59 15.20
CA GLY A 36 -4.83 21.75 15.91
C GLY A 36 -6.04 21.57 15.00
N VAL A 37 -7.07 22.37 15.19
CA VAL A 37 -8.35 22.27 14.49
C VAL A 37 -8.47 23.33 13.42
N SER A 38 -8.70 22.91 12.18
CA SER A 38 -9.05 23.78 11.06
C SER A 38 -10.52 23.63 10.72
N VAL A 39 -11.23 24.77 10.60
CA VAL A 39 -12.66 24.78 10.30
C VAL A 39 -12.88 25.32 8.89
N LEU A 40 -13.51 24.49 8.03
CA LEU A 40 -13.89 24.89 6.68
C LEU A 40 -15.35 25.31 6.65
N THR A 41 -15.61 26.60 6.47
CA THR A 41 -16.96 27.19 6.40
C THR A 41 -17.29 27.65 4.98
N GLY A 42 -18.55 27.83 4.68
CA GLY A 42 -19.03 28.33 3.38
C GLY A 42 -20.43 27.82 3.05
N GLU A 43 -21.03 28.34 1.98
CA GLU A 43 -22.35 27.93 1.52
C GLU A 43 -22.37 26.50 0.97
N THR A 44 -23.58 25.91 0.91
CA THR A 44 -23.79 24.60 0.29
C THR A 44 -23.45 24.68 -1.21
N GLY A 45 -22.60 23.74 -1.70
CA GLY A 45 -22.14 23.79 -3.09
C GLY A 45 -20.83 24.54 -3.35
N ALA A 46 -20.29 25.26 -2.36
CA ALA A 46 -19.04 26.04 -2.48
C ALA A 46 -17.75 25.20 -2.49
N GLY A 47 -17.83 23.91 -2.73
CA GLY A 47 -16.64 23.05 -2.85
C GLY A 47 -16.19 22.37 -1.56
N LYS A 48 -16.82 22.59 -0.39
CA LYS A 48 -16.45 21.92 0.88
C LYS A 48 -16.42 20.40 0.76
N THR A 49 -17.46 19.82 0.17
CA THR A 49 -17.56 18.38 -0.09
C THR A 49 -16.44 17.90 -1.02
N MET A 50 -16.04 18.73 -1.99
CA MET A 50 -14.96 18.43 -2.92
C MET A 50 -13.59 18.36 -2.23
N VAL A 51 -13.37 19.17 -1.18
CA VAL A 51 -12.15 19.12 -0.37
C VAL A 51 -12.07 17.77 0.37
N VAL A 52 -13.16 17.34 1.00
CA VAL A 52 -13.22 16.01 1.63
C VAL A 52 -13.00 14.90 0.60
N GLN A 53 -13.63 15.04 -0.57
CA GLN A 53 -13.46 14.08 -1.67
C GLN A 53 -12.03 14.08 -2.21
N ALA A 54 -11.36 15.23 -2.28
CA ALA A 54 -9.94 15.31 -2.64
C ALA A 54 -9.07 14.52 -1.66
N ILE A 55 -9.29 14.65 -0.37
CA ILE A 55 -8.58 13.87 0.66
C ILE A 55 -8.87 12.38 0.50
N GLN A 56 -10.12 11.99 0.23
CA GLN A 56 -10.48 10.58 -0.04
C GLN A 56 -9.73 10.01 -1.25
N LEU A 57 -9.59 10.80 -2.31
CA LEU A 57 -8.86 10.41 -3.51
C LEU A 57 -7.36 10.22 -3.24
N LEU A 58 -6.77 11.07 -2.41
CA LEU A 58 -5.38 10.93 -1.94
C LEU A 58 -5.18 9.68 -1.07
N THR A 59 -6.18 9.31 -0.29
CA THR A 59 -6.12 8.12 0.57
C THR A 59 -6.58 6.83 -0.11
N GLY A 60 -6.52 6.78 -1.46
CA GLY A 60 -6.79 5.57 -2.23
C GLY A 60 -8.25 5.39 -2.65
N GLY A 61 -9.10 6.38 -2.44
CA GLY A 61 -10.50 6.37 -2.90
C GLY A 61 -10.62 6.11 -4.40
N LYS A 62 -11.77 5.59 -4.82
CA LYS A 62 -12.06 5.32 -6.23
C LYS A 62 -12.10 6.64 -7.00
N ALA A 63 -11.26 6.75 -8.03
CA ALA A 63 -11.24 7.88 -8.94
C ALA A 63 -12.11 7.57 -10.18
N ASP A 64 -12.84 8.57 -10.63
CA ASP A 64 -13.68 8.50 -11.82
C ASP A 64 -13.44 9.73 -12.71
N ALA A 65 -13.43 9.56 -14.03
CA ALA A 65 -13.21 10.64 -14.98
C ALA A 65 -14.27 11.76 -14.90
N SER A 66 -15.49 11.41 -14.44
CA SER A 66 -16.56 12.41 -14.21
C SER A 66 -16.25 13.42 -13.11
N MET A 67 -15.24 13.16 -12.28
CA MET A 67 -14.77 14.08 -11.25
C MET A 67 -13.90 15.19 -11.82
N VAL A 68 -13.40 15.03 -13.04
CA VAL A 68 -12.60 16.07 -13.72
C VAL A 68 -13.50 17.23 -14.11
N ARG A 69 -13.05 18.46 -13.86
CA ARG A 69 -13.78 19.68 -14.23
C ARG A 69 -14.04 19.69 -15.74
N THR A 70 -15.25 20.05 -16.11
CA THR A 70 -15.66 20.16 -17.52
C THR A 70 -14.72 21.08 -18.30
N GLY A 71 -14.18 20.58 -19.39
CA GLY A 71 -13.21 21.28 -20.24
C GLY A 71 -11.74 21.13 -19.81
N ALA A 72 -11.45 20.53 -18.67
CA ALA A 72 -10.09 20.21 -18.25
C ALA A 72 -9.66 18.83 -18.78
N LYS A 73 -8.36 18.66 -19.04
CA LYS A 73 -7.78 17.39 -19.48
C LYS A 73 -7.58 16.41 -18.34
N GLU A 74 -7.29 16.92 -17.15
CA GLU A 74 -7.07 16.12 -15.93
C GLU A 74 -7.34 16.93 -14.67
N ALA A 75 -7.65 16.24 -13.59
CA ALA A 75 -7.66 16.78 -12.23
C ALA A 75 -6.41 16.31 -11.49
N THR A 76 -5.82 17.20 -10.71
CA THR A 76 -4.65 16.91 -9.87
C THR A 76 -4.96 17.24 -8.42
N ILE A 77 -4.69 16.29 -7.54
CA ILE A 77 -4.79 16.48 -6.10
C ILE A 77 -3.42 16.15 -5.50
N GLU A 78 -2.92 17.00 -4.65
CA GLU A 78 -1.66 16.83 -3.96
C GLU A 78 -1.81 17.17 -2.49
N GLY A 79 -1.29 16.34 -1.61
CA GLY A 79 -1.24 16.53 -0.18
C GLY A 79 0.18 16.39 0.33
N ARG A 80 0.63 17.38 1.10
CA ARG A 80 1.91 17.40 1.77
C ARG A 80 1.69 17.12 3.25
N PHE A 81 2.34 16.09 3.74
CA PHE A 81 2.22 15.62 5.11
C PHE A 81 3.59 15.73 5.81
N GLU A 82 3.56 16.01 7.09
CA GLU A 82 4.72 15.88 7.96
C GLU A 82 4.62 14.58 8.76
N THR A 83 5.71 13.82 8.76
CA THR A 83 5.82 12.62 9.58
C THR A 83 6.25 12.99 11.02
N PRO A 84 6.07 12.10 12.01
CA PRO A 84 6.52 12.34 13.38
C PRO A 84 8.03 12.58 13.53
N ASP A 85 8.79 12.10 12.55
CA ASP A 85 10.26 12.26 12.52
C ASP A 85 10.68 13.58 11.86
N GLY A 86 9.70 14.39 11.38
CA GLY A 86 9.93 15.67 10.72
C GLY A 86 10.21 15.56 9.22
N ASP A 87 10.07 14.36 8.64
CA ASP A 87 10.22 14.17 7.20
C ASP A 87 8.96 14.58 6.45
N GLU A 88 9.10 15.06 5.24
CA GLU A 88 7.97 15.36 4.36
C GLU A 88 7.55 14.12 3.54
N LEU A 89 6.24 13.94 3.43
CA LEU A 89 5.63 12.92 2.60
C LEU A 89 4.62 13.58 1.65
N ILE A 90 4.82 13.43 0.34
CA ILE A 90 3.95 14.00 -0.68
C ILE A 90 3.15 12.89 -1.34
N LEU A 91 1.82 12.99 -1.24
CA LEU A 91 0.89 12.17 -2.00
C LEU A 91 0.32 12.98 -3.15
N ARG A 92 0.33 12.44 -4.35
CA ARG A 92 -0.29 13.07 -5.52
C ARG A 92 -1.16 12.07 -6.28
N ARG A 93 -2.35 12.52 -6.67
CA ARG A 93 -3.28 11.78 -7.53
C ARG A 93 -3.59 12.60 -8.77
N VAL A 94 -3.43 11.98 -9.93
CA VAL A 94 -3.79 12.56 -11.23
C VAL A 94 -4.92 11.72 -11.82
N ILE A 95 -6.02 12.38 -12.16
CA ILE A 95 -7.22 11.76 -12.74
C ILE A 95 -7.40 12.36 -14.12
N PRO A 96 -7.07 11.67 -15.22
CA PRO A 96 -7.32 12.17 -16.56
C PRO A 96 -8.79 12.08 -16.89
N SER A 97 -9.26 12.97 -17.80
CA SER A 97 -10.62 12.92 -18.36
C SER A 97 -10.84 11.64 -19.17
N GLU A 98 -9.77 11.05 -19.69
CA GLU A 98 -9.79 9.75 -20.40
C GLU A 98 -8.63 8.88 -19.91
N GLY A 99 -8.93 7.59 -19.63
CA GLY A 99 -7.92 6.62 -19.21
C GLY A 99 -7.92 6.34 -17.71
N ARG A 100 -6.77 5.85 -17.20
CA ARG A 100 -6.63 5.40 -15.81
C ARG A 100 -5.98 6.47 -14.95
N SER A 101 -6.48 6.64 -13.74
CA SER A 101 -5.85 7.52 -12.75
C SER A 101 -4.45 6.99 -12.34
N ARG A 102 -3.56 7.93 -12.07
CA ARG A 102 -2.19 7.68 -11.62
C ARG A 102 -2.00 8.21 -10.20
N ALA A 103 -1.21 7.51 -9.42
CA ALA A 103 -0.87 7.89 -8.06
C ALA A 103 0.65 8.03 -7.93
N TYR A 104 1.10 8.92 -7.07
CA TYR A 104 2.50 9.18 -6.83
C TYR A 104 2.73 9.32 -5.33
N LEU A 105 3.88 8.81 -4.88
CA LEU A 105 4.40 8.92 -3.53
C LEU A 105 5.82 9.49 -3.63
N ASN A 106 6.06 10.68 -3.10
CA ASN A 106 7.32 11.41 -3.23
C ASN A 106 7.84 11.41 -4.67
N ASP A 107 6.99 11.85 -5.62
CA ASP A 107 7.23 11.91 -7.07
C ASP A 107 7.45 10.58 -7.79
N SER A 108 7.52 9.47 -7.07
CA SER A 108 7.59 8.12 -7.65
C SER A 108 6.18 7.58 -7.95
N LEU A 109 6.00 6.95 -9.11
CA LEU A 109 4.73 6.32 -9.48
C LEU A 109 4.40 5.22 -8.48
N ALA A 110 3.21 5.28 -7.89
CA ALA A 110 2.73 4.33 -6.89
C ALA A 110 1.52 3.55 -7.40
N GLY A 111 1.35 2.32 -6.92
CA GLY A 111 0.12 1.56 -7.13
C GLY A 111 -1.05 2.13 -6.30
N ALA A 112 -2.28 1.91 -6.77
CA ALA A 112 -3.47 2.38 -6.03
C ALA A 112 -3.59 1.73 -4.63
N SER A 113 -3.17 0.48 -4.48
CA SER A 113 -3.11 -0.20 -3.17
C SER A 113 -2.08 0.44 -2.25
N GLN A 114 -0.89 0.75 -2.75
CA GLN A 114 0.15 1.41 -1.96
C GLN A 114 -0.31 2.79 -1.47
N LEU A 115 -0.98 3.56 -2.33
CA LEU A 115 -1.57 4.84 -1.94
C LEU A 115 -2.66 4.66 -0.87
N ALA A 116 -3.51 3.62 -1.00
CA ALA A 116 -4.55 3.32 -0.02
C ALA A 116 -3.97 2.89 1.34
N ASP A 117 -2.94 2.03 1.32
CA ASP A 117 -2.27 1.57 2.53
C ASP A 117 -1.60 2.74 3.26
N THR A 118 -0.86 3.59 2.54
CA THR A 118 -0.24 4.80 3.08
C THR A 118 -1.30 5.78 3.56
N GLY A 119 -2.31 6.08 2.75
CA GLY A 119 -3.38 7.03 3.06
C GLY A 119 -4.21 6.64 4.28
N SER A 120 -4.45 5.33 4.48
CA SER A 120 -5.21 4.82 5.64
C SER A 120 -4.52 5.07 6.99
N ILE A 121 -3.22 5.32 6.96
CA ILE A 121 -2.42 5.62 8.15
C ILE A 121 -2.37 7.13 8.38
N LEU A 122 -2.33 7.90 7.27
CA LEU A 122 -2.17 9.35 7.28
C LEU A 122 -3.45 10.10 7.68
N VAL A 123 -4.61 9.59 7.28
CA VAL A 123 -5.88 10.30 7.42
C VAL A 123 -6.97 9.34 7.88
N ASP A 124 -7.66 9.70 8.95
CA ASP A 124 -8.91 9.08 9.35
C ASP A 124 -10.08 10.01 9.03
N LEU A 125 -10.96 9.56 8.14
CA LEU A 125 -12.09 10.35 7.66
C LEU A 125 -13.38 9.86 8.33
N HIS A 126 -13.98 10.73 9.13
CA HIS A 126 -15.28 10.49 9.75
C HIS A 126 -16.38 11.22 9.00
N GLY A 127 -17.24 10.50 8.30
CA GLY A 127 -18.36 11.05 7.52
C GLY A 127 -19.59 10.14 7.51
N GLN A 128 -20.72 10.65 7.00
CA GLN A 128 -22.02 9.97 7.03
C GLN A 128 -22.06 8.56 6.39
N HIS A 129 -21.00 8.16 5.65
CA HIS A 129 -20.92 6.87 4.96
C HIS A 129 -19.63 6.08 5.24
N GLN A 130 -18.80 6.50 6.20
CA GLN A 130 -17.46 5.94 6.39
C GLN A 130 -17.17 5.31 7.76
N HIS A 131 -18.19 5.02 8.56
CA HIS A 131 -18.02 4.32 9.86
C HIS A 131 -17.49 2.87 9.75
N GLN A 132 -16.98 2.45 8.59
CA GLN A 132 -16.59 1.07 8.37
C GLN A 132 -15.20 0.70 8.91
N SER A 133 -14.32 1.66 9.17
CA SER A 133 -12.98 1.36 9.68
C SER A 133 -13.04 0.80 11.11
N LEU A 134 -13.77 1.46 12.00
CA LEU A 134 -13.97 1.02 13.39
C LEU A 134 -14.83 -0.26 13.52
N LEU A 135 -15.58 -0.64 12.48
CA LEU A 135 -16.34 -1.90 12.47
C LEU A 135 -15.45 -3.11 12.15
N ARG A 136 -14.24 -2.89 11.65
CA ARG A 136 -13.31 -3.98 11.36
C ARG A 136 -12.65 -4.45 12.65
N THR A 137 -12.82 -5.72 12.99
CA THR A 137 -12.22 -6.34 14.20
C THR A 137 -10.71 -6.09 14.32
N LYS A 138 -10.00 -6.05 13.17
CA LYS A 138 -8.56 -5.75 13.13
C LYS A 138 -8.25 -4.33 13.61
N VAL A 139 -9.07 -3.34 13.24
CA VAL A 139 -8.90 -1.93 13.66
C VAL A 139 -9.26 -1.75 15.13
N GLN A 140 -10.34 -2.38 15.59
CA GLN A 140 -10.72 -2.38 17.02
C GLN A 140 -9.62 -2.96 17.89
N ARG A 141 -9.04 -4.08 17.47
CA ARG A 141 -7.92 -4.70 18.18
C ARG A 141 -6.71 -3.77 18.22
N LEU A 142 -6.33 -3.19 17.08
CA LEU A 142 -5.20 -2.25 17.02
C LEU A 142 -5.43 -1.03 17.91
N ALA A 143 -6.65 -0.48 17.93
CA ALA A 143 -7.00 0.63 18.81
C ALA A 143 -6.89 0.24 20.30
N LEU A 144 -7.33 -0.97 20.64
CA LEU A 144 -7.22 -1.51 22.01
C LEU A 144 -5.76 -1.75 22.41
N ASP A 145 -4.97 -2.36 21.52
CA ASP A 145 -3.55 -2.63 21.74
C ASP A 145 -2.78 -1.30 21.92
N ASN A 146 -3.08 -0.27 21.12
CA ASN A 146 -2.50 1.06 21.24
C ASN A 146 -2.91 1.76 22.54
N TYR A 147 -4.19 1.71 22.92
CA TYR A 147 -4.68 2.27 24.18
C TYR A 147 -4.02 1.63 25.40
N ALA A 148 -3.86 0.33 25.35
CA ALA A 148 -3.21 -0.45 26.42
C ALA A 148 -1.66 -0.36 26.37
N GLN A 149 -1.10 0.36 25.38
CA GLN A 149 0.36 0.47 25.16
C GLN A 149 1.06 -0.89 25.11
N ILE A 150 0.42 -1.87 24.48
CA ILE A 150 0.98 -3.23 24.37
C ILE A 150 2.12 -3.22 23.37
N ASP A 151 3.31 -3.66 23.79
CA ASP A 151 4.44 -3.89 22.88
C ASP A 151 4.19 -5.16 22.05
N LEU A 152 3.89 -4.96 20.76
CA LEU A 152 3.69 -6.04 19.80
C LEU A 152 4.99 -6.49 19.10
N THR A 153 6.14 -5.87 19.40
CA THR A 153 7.43 -6.19 18.79
C THR A 153 7.77 -7.68 18.92
N PRO A 154 7.71 -8.30 20.11
CA PRO A 154 8.06 -9.71 20.23
C PRO A 154 7.15 -10.65 19.42
N LEU A 155 5.86 -10.29 19.30
CA LEU A 155 4.91 -11.05 18.49
C LEU A 155 5.22 -10.93 17.00
N ASN A 156 5.55 -9.74 16.53
CA ASN A 156 5.89 -9.50 15.13
C ASN A 156 7.20 -10.18 14.75
N ASP A 157 8.21 -10.14 15.62
CA ASP A 157 9.49 -10.84 15.42
C ASP A 157 9.29 -12.35 15.32
N ALA A 158 8.49 -12.93 16.22
CA ALA A 158 8.17 -14.36 16.16
C ALA A 158 7.41 -14.73 14.87
N ARG A 159 6.46 -13.90 14.43
CA ARG A 159 5.75 -14.11 13.15
C ARG A 159 6.66 -14.02 11.94
N ASN A 160 7.60 -13.08 11.94
CA ASN A 160 8.57 -12.93 10.86
C ASN A 160 9.53 -14.12 10.81
N ALA A 161 10.01 -14.61 11.98
CA ALA A 161 10.83 -15.82 12.05
C ALA A 161 10.10 -17.05 11.52
N ILE A 162 8.83 -17.24 11.88
CA ILE A 162 8.00 -18.32 11.34
C ILE A 162 7.87 -18.22 9.83
N ARG A 163 7.60 -17.01 9.30
CA ARG A 163 7.48 -16.80 7.85
C ARG A 163 8.78 -17.15 7.12
N GLN A 164 9.92 -16.69 7.63
CA GLN A 164 11.23 -17.02 7.07
C GLN A 164 11.50 -18.52 7.05
N LEU A 165 11.15 -19.23 8.14
CA LEU A 165 11.31 -20.68 8.21
C LEU A 165 10.39 -21.41 7.23
N LEU A 166 9.16 -20.94 7.03
CA LEU A 166 8.23 -21.48 6.04
C LEU A 166 8.74 -21.28 4.61
N ASP A 167 9.27 -20.08 4.31
CA ASP A 167 9.86 -19.76 3.01
C ASP A 167 11.10 -20.65 2.74
N GLN A 168 11.95 -20.86 3.74
CA GLN A 168 13.09 -21.79 3.63
C GLN A 168 12.62 -23.23 3.38
N LEU A 169 11.58 -23.67 4.08
CA LEU A 169 11.00 -25.00 3.90
C LEU A 169 10.45 -25.17 2.47
N ASP A 170 9.81 -24.14 1.93
CA ASP A 170 9.27 -24.15 0.56
C ASP A 170 10.39 -24.18 -0.48
N GLN A 171 11.47 -23.41 -0.28
CA GLN A 171 12.66 -23.43 -1.13
C GLN A 171 13.40 -24.78 -1.12
N MET A 172 13.31 -25.53 -0.01
CA MET A 172 13.84 -26.90 0.08
C MET A 172 12.99 -27.97 -0.63
N GLY A 173 12.01 -27.55 -1.46
CA GLY A 173 11.16 -28.43 -2.23
C GLY A 173 9.85 -28.82 -1.55
N GLY A 174 9.24 -27.89 -0.89
CA GLY A 174 7.92 -27.74 -0.21
C GLY A 174 6.92 -28.88 -0.14
N ASP A 175 6.71 -29.66 -1.17
CA ASP A 175 5.74 -30.75 -1.17
C ASP A 175 6.45 -32.11 -1.12
N ALA A 176 6.22 -32.88 -0.06
CA ALA A 176 6.72 -34.27 0.10
C ALA A 176 6.43 -35.11 -1.14
N LYS A 177 5.33 -34.84 -1.85
CA LYS A 177 4.93 -35.54 -3.07
C LYS A 177 5.78 -35.15 -4.28
N ALA A 178 6.21 -33.87 -4.37
CA ALA A 178 7.14 -33.40 -5.41
C ALA A 178 8.53 -34.02 -5.19
N ARG A 179 9.02 -34.04 -3.95
CA ARG A 179 10.28 -34.69 -3.58
C ARG A 179 10.26 -36.18 -3.86
N ALA A 180 9.18 -36.88 -3.54
CA ALA A 180 9.06 -38.32 -3.84
C ALA A 180 9.16 -38.59 -5.34
N ARG A 181 8.51 -37.77 -6.18
CA ARG A 181 8.60 -37.87 -7.65
C ARG A 181 10.02 -37.65 -8.17
N GLU A 182 10.70 -36.66 -7.63
CA GLU A 182 12.08 -36.32 -8.04
C GLU A 182 13.06 -37.44 -7.62
N ILE A 183 12.90 -38.00 -6.41
CA ILE A 183 13.66 -39.15 -5.95
C ILE A 183 13.42 -40.35 -6.85
N ASP A 184 12.17 -40.63 -7.23
CA ASP A 184 11.84 -41.77 -8.09
C ASP A 184 12.42 -41.57 -9.50
N LEU A 185 12.37 -40.33 -10.04
CA LEU A 185 12.98 -39.99 -11.33
C LEU A 185 14.51 -40.18 -11.29
N LEU A 186 15.18 -39.67 -10.25
CA LEU A 186 16.61 -39.80 -10.09
C LEU A 186 17.04 -41.29 -9.92
N ARG A 187 16.28 -42.07 -9.20
CA ARG A 187 16.53 -43.53 -9.07
C ARG A 187 16.42 -44.23 -10.41
N PHE A 188 15.37 -43.91 -11.18
CA PHE A 188 15.22 -44.49 -12.54
C PHE A 188 16.40 -44.12 -13.45
N GLN A 189 16.83 -42.85 -13.44
CA GLN A 189 18.00 -42.41 -14.22
C GLN A 189 19.30 -43.11 -13.80
N ILE A 190 19.52 -43.32 -12.50
CA ILE A 190 20.68 -44.04 -11.99
C ILE A 190 20.65 -45.52 -12.45
N GLU A 191 19.49 -46.15 -12.43
CA GLU A 191 19.33 -47.54 -12.85
C GLU A 191 19.55 -47.65 -14.37
N GLU A 192 19.04 -46.74 -15.18
CA GLU A 192 19.28 -46.70 -16.63
C GLU A 192 20.75 -46.49 -16.98
N LEU A 193 21.45 -45.57 -16.31
CA LEU A 193 22.89 -45.35 -16.48
C LEU A 193 23.72 -46.55 -16.01
N THR A 194 23.28 -47.24 -14.96
CA THR A 194 23.96 -48.42 -14.46
C THR A 194 23.80 -49.62 -15.42
N GLN A 195 22.60 -49.77 -16.01
CA GLN A 195 22.34 -50.84 -17.01
C GLN A 195 23.07 -50.58 -18.34
N ALA A 196 23.27 -49.30 -18.69
CA ALA A 196 24.01 -48.92 -19.90
C ALA A 196 25.51 -49.31 -19.85
N GLN A 197 26.02 -49.75 -18.71
CA GLN A 197 27.41 -50.22 -18.50
C GLN A 197 28.45 -49.35 -19.20
N LEU A 198 28.33 -48.03 -19.05
CA LEU A 198 29.27 -47.06 -19.61
C LEU A 198 30.62 -47.22 -18.88
N THR A 199 31.33 -48.28 -19.22
CA THR A 199 32.70 -48.53 -18.79
C THR A 199 33.63 -47.89 -19.81
N ASP A 200 34.31 -46.84 -19.34
CA ASP A 200 35.48 -46.19 -19.92
C ASP A 200 35.30 -45.37 -21.21
N PRO A 201 35.54 -44.03 -21.17
CA PRO A 201 35.54 -43.18 -22.38
C PRO A 201 36.77 -43.39 -23.28
N ALA A 202 37.59 -44.37 -23.03
CA ALA A 202 38.87 -44.60 -23.71
C ALA A 202 38.93 -45.84 -24.62
N GLU A 203 37.82 -46.56 -24.87
CA GLU A 203 37.82 -47.61 -25.89
C GLU A 203 37.36 -47.04 -27.25
N PRO A 204 38.28 -46.82 -28.22
CA PRO A 204 37.88 -46.55 -29.60
C PRO A 204 37.47 -47.86 -30.27
N GLU A 205 36.39 -47.85 -31.07
CA GLU A 205 36.11 -48.91 -32.05
C GLU A 205 37.23 -49.08 -33.03
#